data_0987d1846e9f13765b56fb952d5182e7
#
_entry.id   0987d1846e9f13765b56fb952d5182e7
#
_cell.length_a   1.000
_cell.length_b   1.000
_cell.length_c   1.000
_cell.angle_alpha   90.00
_cell.angle_beta   90.00
_cell.angle_gamma   90.00
#
_symmetry.space_group_name_H-M   'P 1'
#
loop_
_entity.id
_entity.type
_entity.pdbx_description
1 polymer ?
#
loop_
_entity_poly.entity_id
_entity_poly.type
_entity_poly.pdbx_seq_one_letter_code
_entity_poly.pdbx_strand_id
1 'polypeptide(L)'
;KIVKILNKNSIRTSLFINPTIKDVKISKDLNVNCIELHTGRLSNLIKKKRKFKNELTKIKNSSKYADKIGLEVHAGHGMDYKTTKILSKISEIKEFNIGHFIIGESIFDGLKSVIKKIRKKLK
;
A
#
# COMPACT_ATOMS: atom_id res chain seq x y z
N LYS A 1 -1.77 -12.21 20.44
CA LYS A 1 -2.67 -11.86 21.57
C LYS A 1 -3.49 -10.59 21.26
N ILE A 2 -2.86 -9.47 20.82
CA ILE A 2 -3.55 -8.18 20.57
C ILE A 2 -4.62 -8.31 19.48
N VAL A 3 -4.30 -8.87 18.31
CA VAL A 3 -5.28 -9.04 17.20
C VAL A 3 -6.53 -9.80 17.64
N LYS A 4 -6.38 -10.84 18.48
CA LYS A 4 -7.53 -11.57 19.02
C LYS A 4 -8.44 -10.68 19.89
N ILE A 5 -7.85 -9.76 20.67
CA ILE A 5 -8.63 -8.82 21.50
C ILE A 5 -9.36 -7.81 20.61
N LEU A 6 -8.69 -7.27 19.61
CA LEU A 6 -9.28 -6.32 18.66
C LEU A 6 -10.44 -6.96 17.87
N ASN A 7 -10.23 -8.17 17.38
CA ASN A 7 -11.28 -8.92 16.66
C ASN A 7 -12.51 -9.22 17.54
N LYS A 8 -12.30 -9.56 18.83
CA LYS A 8 -13.43 -9.76 19.78
C LYS A 8 -14.27 -8.50 19.98
N ASN A 9 -13.65 -7.32 19.83
CA ASN A 9 -14.33 -6.03 19.95
C ASN A 9 -14.76 -5.45 18.60
N SER A 10 -14.80 -6.28 17.54
CA SER A 10 -15.16 -5.87 16.18
C SER A 10 -14.29 -4.73 15.62
N ILE A 11 -13.06 -4.62 16.09
CA ILE A 11 -12.09 -3.63 15.60
C ILE A 11 -11.30 -4.24 14.46
N ARG A 12 -11.43 -3.66 13.27
CA ARG A 12 -10.71 -4.07 12.07
C ARG A 12 -9.22 -3.78 12.22
N THR A 13 -8.39 -4.76 11.84
CA THR A 13 -6.92 -4.66 11.96
C THR A 13 -6.23 -4.72 10.61
N SER A 14 -5.23 -3.86 10.44
CA SER A 14 -4.31 -3.85 9.30
C SER A 14 -2.87 -4.00 9.77
N LEU A 15 -2.08 -4.83 9.10
CA LEU A 15 -0.65 -4.95 9.37
C LEU A 15 0.17 -4.31 8.26
N PHE A 16 1.09 -3.43 8.65
CA PHE A 16 2.08 -2.85 7.74
C PHE A 16 3.25 -3.82 7.59
N ILE A 17 3.45 -4.35 6.38
CA ILE A 17 4.40 -5.45 6.12
C ILE A 17 5.26 -5.20 4.88
N ASN A 18 6.38 -5.91 4.78
CA ASN A 18 7.13 -5.96 3.53
C ASN A 18 6.36 -6.76 2.46
N PRO A 19 6.54 -6.45 1.16
CA PRO A 19 5.89 -7.17 0.08
C PRO A 19 6.55 -8.53 -0.17
N THR A 20 6.39 -9.45 0.81
CA THR A 20 6.87 -10.83 0.72
C THR A 20 5.74 -11.83 0.99
N ILE A 21 5.77 -12.96 0.29
CA ILE A 21 4.80 -14.04 0.50
C ILE A 21 4.84 -14.56 1.95
N LYS A 22 6.03 -14.56 2.57
CA LYS A 22 6.20 -14.97 3.97
C LYS A 22 5.41 -14.06 4.92
N ASP A 23 5.56 -12.74 4.79
CA ASP A 23 4.89 -11.79 5.67
C ASP A 23 3.37 -11.80 5.45
N VAL A 24 2.92 -12.00 4.21
CA VAL A 24 1.50 -12.18 3.89
C VAL A 24 0.91 -13.43 4.58
N LYS A 25 1.62 -14.57 4.53
CA LYS A 25 1.19 -15.80 5.23
C LYS A 25 1.07 -15.57 6.73
N ILE A 26 2.10 -15.00 7.35
CA ILE A 26 2.08 -14.68 8.79
C ILE A 26 0.89 -13.79 9.14
N SER A 27 0.59 -12.78 8.32
CA SER A 27 -0.56 -11.90 8.52
C SER A 27 -1.88 -12.67 8.49
N LYS A 28 -2.03 -13.63 7.59
CA LYS A 28 -3.21 -14.50 7.52
C LYS A 28 -3.34 -15.37 8.77
N ASP A 29 -2.23 -15.97 9.22
CA ASP A 29 -2.21 -16.82 10.43
C ASP A 29 -2.55 -16.02 11.70
N LEU A 30 -2.24 -14.71 11.72
CA LEU A 30 -2.63 -13.80 12.79
C LEU A 30 -4.10 -13.39 12.74
N ASN A 31 -4.82 -13.77 11.69
CA ASN A 31 -6.24 -13.47 11.49
C ASN A 31 -6.55 -11.96 11.47
N VAL A 32 -5.73 -11.17 10.75
CA VAL A 32 -6.02 -9.77 10.49
C VAL A 32 -6.96 -9.63 9.29
N ASN A 33 -7.63 -8.47 9.17
CA ASN A 33 -8.59 -8.20 8.09
C ASN A 33 -7.87 -7.78 6.81
N CYS A 34 -6.83 -6.97 6.94
CA CYS A 34 -6.10 -6.38 5.83
C CYS A 34 -4.59 -6.27 6.12
N ILE A 35 -3.86 -6.03 5.05
CA ILE A 35 -2.44 -5.73 5.10
C ILE A 35 -2.16 -4.44 4.33
N GLU A 36 -1.16 -3.68 4.75
CA GLU A 36 -0.59 -2.58 3.98
C GLU A 36 0.83 -2.96 3.54
N LEU A 37 1.04 -3.05 2.23
CA LEU A 37 2.33 -3.36 1.65
C LEU A 37 3.23 -2.13 1.63
N HIS A 38 4.43 -2.26 2.20
CA HIS A 38 5.44 -1.20 2.23
C HIS A 38 5.97 -0.90 0.83
N THR A 39 5.68 0.29 0.28
CA THR A 39 6.09 0.69 -1.08
C THR A 39 7.30 1.61 -1.14
N GLY A 40 7.89 1.96 -0.01
CA GLY A 40 8.98 2.95 0.08
C GLY A 40 10.21 2.59 -0.77
N ARG A 41 10.58 1.31 -0.84
CA ARG A 41 11.69 0.85 -1.68
C ARG A 41 11.39 1.06 -3.17
N LEU A 42 10.19 0.72 -3.63
CA LEU A 42 9.75 0.97 -5.00
C LEU A 42 9.78 2.47 -5.31
N SER A 43 9.18 3.29 -4.44
CA SER A 43 9.12 4.74 -4.58
C SER A 43 10.52 5.36 -4.68
N ASN A 44 11.45 4.90 -3.85
CA ASN A 44 12.83 5.39 -3.85
C ASN A 44 13.58 5.01 -5.15
N LEU A 45 13.39 3.80 -5.65
CA LEU A 45 13.97 3.37 -6.93
C LEU A 45 13.43 4.21 -8.10
N ILE A 46 12.13 4.50 -8.12
CA ILE A 46 11.49 5.34 -9.14
C ILE A 46 12.03 6.78 -9.07
N LYS A 47 12.10 7.38 -7.87
CA LYS A 47 12.64 8.73 -7.66
C LYS A 47 14.10 8.86 -8.14
N LYS A 48 14.91 7.83 -7.85
CA LYS A 48 16.33 7.76 -8.27
C LYS A 48 16.53 7.29 -9.71
N LYS A 49 15.46 7.12 -10.49
CA LYS A 49 15.50 6.63 -11.89
C LYS A 49 16.25 5.29 -12.03
N ARG A 50 16.21 4.44 -11.01
CA ARG A 50 16.84 3.10 -11.02
C ARG A 50 15.89 2.02 -11.51
N LYS A 51 16.43 0.85 -11.87
CA LYS A 51 15.63 -0.33 -12.27
C LYS A 51 14.73 -0.76 -11.09
N PHE A 52 13.42 -0.73 -11.26
CA PHE A 52 12.43 -1.02 -10.22
C PHE A 52 11.51 -2.21 -10.54
N LYS A 53 11.66 -2.82 -11.71
CA LYS A 53 10.78 -3.92 -12.17
C LYS A 53 10.68 -5.07 -11.17
N ASN A 54 11.82 -5.49 -10.60
CA ASN A 54 11.84 -6.59 -9.60
C ASN A 54 11.03 -6.25 -8.35
N GLU A 55 11.15 -5.01 -7.85
CA GLU A 55 10.40 -4.58 -6.67
C GLU A 55 8.90 -4.46 -6.96
N LEU A 56 8.54 -3.95 -8.13
CA LEU A 56 7.15 -3.92 -8.58
C LEU A 56 6.56 -5.33 -8.71
N THR A 57 7.33 -6.29 -9.22
CA THR A 57 6.91 -7.70 -9.32
C THR A 57 6.67 -8.32 -7.95
N LYS A 58 7.49 -8.02 -6.94
CA LYS A 58 7.27 -8.48 -5.55
C LYS A 58 5.94 -7.97 -5.01
N ILE A 59 5.69 -6.65 -5.13
CA ILE A 59 4.43 -6.04 -4.69
C ILE A 59 3.25 -6.70 -5.40
N LYS A 60 3.30 -6.83 -6.72
CA LYS A 60 2.24 -7.47 -7.52
C LYS A 60 1.96 -8.91 -7.08
N ASN A 61 3.02 -9.72 -6.88
CA ASN A 61 2.86 -11.11 -6.47
C ASN A 61 2.30 -11.22 -5.04
N SER A 62 2.76 -10.36 -4.12
CA SER A 62 2.24 -10.31 -2.74
C SER A 62 0.79 -9.86 -2.71
N SER A 63 0.40 -8.86 -3.52
CA SER A 63 -0.99 -8.41 -3.64
C SER A 63 -1.90 -9.53 -4.14
N LYS A 64 -1.52 -10.19 -5.23
CA LYS A 64 -2.30 -11.33 -5.79
C LYS A 64 -2.45 -12.47 -4.79
N TYR A 65 -1.36 -12.80 -4.11
CA TYR A 65 -1.40 -13.89 -3.13
C TYR A 65 -2.28 -13.52 -1.94
N ALA A 66 -2.17 -12.31 -1.41
CA ALA A 66 -2.98 -11.82 -0.29
C ALA A 66 -4.49 -11.81 -0.63
N ASP A 67 -4.85 -11.28 -1.79
CA ASP A 67 -6.23 -11.28 -2.28
C ASP A 67 -6.78 -12.71 -2.44
N LYS A 68 -5.99 -13.61 -3.04
CA LYS A 68 -6.35 -15.03 -3.19
C LYS A 68 -6.67 -15.74 -1.87
N ILE A 69 -5.98 -15.38 -0.77
CA ILE A 69 -6.20 -15.97 0.55
C ILE A 69 -7.19 -15.17 1.42
N GLY A 70 -7.87 -14.18 0.84
CA GLY A 70 -8.91 -13.41 1.49
C GLY A 70 -8.39 -12.36 2.49
N LEU A 71 -7.24 -11.74 2.21
CA LEU A 71 -6.78 -10.53 2.89
C LEU A 71 -7.05 -9.32 2.00
N GLU A 72 -7.63 -8.26 2.55
CA GLU A 72 -7.72 -7.00 1.83
C GLU A 72 -6.34 -6.34 1.75
N VAL A 73 -6.00 -5.83 0.56
CA VAL A 73 -4.66 -5.31 0.26
C VAL A 73 -4.69 -3.80 0.16
N HIS A 74 -3.88 -3.17 0.98
CA HIS A 74 -3.56 -1.74 0.90
C HIS A 74 -2.09 -1.57 0.52
N ALA A 75 -1.73 -0.35 0.08
CA ALA A 75 -0.35 0.00 -0.20
C ALA A 75 -0.04 1.41 0.30
N GLY A 76 1.13 1.59 0.89
CA GLY A 76 1.51 2.87 1.46
C GLY A 76 3.01 3.05 1.62
N HIS A 77 3.36 4.20 2.14
CA HIS A 77 4.69 4.69 2.44
C HIS A 77 5.50 5.14 1.22
N GLY A 78 5.96 6.40 1.28
CA GLY A 78 6.86 7.00 0.30
C GLY A 78 6.27 7.30 -1.07
N MET A 79 4.98 7.09 -1.27
CA MET A 79 4.29 7.27 -2.55
C MET A 79 4.20 8.75 -2.96
N ASP A 80 4.29 8.96 -4.28
CA ASP A 80 4.09 10.22 -4.99
C ASP A 80 3.12 10.00 -6.17
N TYR A 81 2.88 11.02 -7.00
CA TYR A 81 2.02 10.90 -8.18
C TYR A 81 2.43 9.77 -9.14
N LYS A 82 3.74 9.58 -9.33
CA LYS A 82 4.28 8.59 -10.27
C LYS A 82 4.12 7.17 -9.74
N THR A 83 4.49 6.96 -8.48
CA THR A 83 4.34 5.67 -7.81
C THR A 83 2.87 5.27 -7.69
N THR A 84 2.00 6.22 -7.32
CA THR A 84 0.54 6.01 -7.27
C THR A 84 0.01 5.53 -8.63
N LYS A 85 0.37 6.21 -9.74
CA LYS A 85 -0.04 5.82 -11.10
C LYS A 85 0.44 4.42 -11.49
N ILE A 86 1.63 4.01 -11.04
CA ILE A 86 2.18 2.68 -11.33
C ILE A 86 1.42 1.61 -10.54
N LEU A 87 1.21 1.84 -9.25
CA LEU A 87 0.55 0.88 -8.35
C LEU A 87 -0.96 0.78 -8.56
N SER A 88 -1.63 1.85 -9.05
CA SER A 88 -3.07 1.80 -9.35
C SER A 88 -3.44 0.80 -10.46
N LYS A 89 -2.46 0.28 -11.19
CA LYS A 89 -2.65 -0.79 -12.18
C LYS A 89 -2.73 -2.20 -11.57
N ILE A 90 -2.53 -2.32 -10.25
CA ILE A 90 -2.65 -3.59 -9.52
C ILE A 90 -4.06 -3.62 -8.92
N SER A 91 -4.96 -4.36 -9.54
CA SER A 91 -6.39 -4.40 -9.20
C SER A 91 -6.68 -4.93 -7.80
N GLU A 92 -5.78 -5.72 -7.26
CA GLU A 92 -5.87 -6.30 -5.91
C GLU A 92 -5.66 -5.26 -4.80
N ILE A 93 -5.00 -4.11 -5.10
CA ILE A 93 -4.81 -3.03 -4.12
C ILE A 93 -6.11 -2.20 -4.05
N LYS A 94 -6.77 -2.21 -2.89
CA LYS A 94 -8.06 -1.53 -2.67
C LYS A 94 -7.90 -0.13 -2.07
N GLU A 95 -6.81 0.12 -1.35
CA GLU A 95 -6.58 1.39 -0.65
C GLU A 95 -5.12 1.84 -0.77
N PHE A 96 -4.91 3.16 -0.86
CA PHE A 96 -3.60 3.80 -0.86
C PHE A 96 -3.46 4.75 0.31
N ASN A 97 -2.47 4.52 1.18
CA ASN A 97 -2.17 5.34 2.35
C ASN A 97 -1.03 6.31 2.03
N ILE A 98 -1.37 7.58 1.77
CA ILE A 98 -0.43 8.60 1.32
C ILE A 98 -0.52 9.81 2.25
N GLY A 99 0.44 9.97 3.16
CA GLY A 99 0.49 11.07 4.12
C GLY A 99 1.50 12.16 3.71
N HIS A 100 2.78 11.95 3.96
CA HIS A 100 3.84 12.95 3.79
C HIS A 100 3.80 13.69 2.45
N PHE A 101 3.62 12.96 1.35
CA PHE A 101 3.58 13.56 0.02
C PHE A 101 2.40 14.52 -0.14
N ILE A 102 1.21 14.11 0.31
CA ILE A 102 0.01 14.97 0.23
C ILE A 102 0.21 16.24 1.03
N ILE A 103 0.70 16.13 2.27
CA ILE A 103 0.91 17.31 3.12
C ILE A 103 1.99 18.21 2.53
N GLY A 104 3.15 17.66 2.11
CA GLY A 104 4.24 18.42 1.53
C GLY A 104 3.84 19.19 0.27
N GLU A 105 3.18 18.52 -0.68
CA GLU A 105 2.69 19.17 -1.91
C GLU A 105 1.59 20.21 -1.62
N SER A 106 0.81 19.98 -0.56
CA SER A 106 -0.30 20.89 -0.21
C SER A 106 0.17 22.27 0.26
N ILE A 107 1.40 22.38 0.73
CA ILE A 107 1.99 23.68 1.11
C ILE A 107 2.09 24.60 -0.13
N PHE A 108 2.34 24.01 -1.31
CA PHE A 108 2.51 24.76 -2.56
C PHE A 108 1.21 24.83 -3.38
N ASP A 109 0.48 23.71 -3.49
CA ASP A 109 -0.64 23.56 -4.41
C ASP A 109 -2.03 23.63 -3.73
N GLY A 110 -2.07 23.62 -2.41
CA GLY A 110 -3.30 23.48 -1.62
C GLY A 110 -3.85 22.04 -1.60
N LEU A 111 -4.38 21.62 -0.47
CA LEU A 111 -4.83 20.24 -0.21
C LEU A 111 -5.85 19.73 -1.22
N LYS A 112 -6.85 20.56 -1.56
CA LYS A 112 -7.91 20.23 -2.53
C LYS A 112 -7.33 19.87 -3.91
N SER A 113 -6.35 20.65 -4.37
CA SER A 113 -5.68 20.44 -5.66
C SER A 113 -4.88 19.13 -5.66
N VAL A 114 -4.09 18.90 -4.60
CA VAL A 114 -3.26 17.68 -4.45
C VAL A 114 -4.14 16.43 -4.43
N ILE A 115 -5.19 16.40 -3.64
CA ILE A 115 -6.14 15.27 -3.60
C ILE A 115 -6.75 15.02 -4.98
N LYS A 116 -7.19 16.09 -5.69
CA LYS A 116 -7.71 15.96 -7.05
C LYS A 116 -6.69 15.39 -8.02
N LYS A 117 -5.41 15.81 -7.92
CA LYS A 117 -4.31 15.26 -8.73
C LYS A 117 -4.06 13.78 -8.43
N ILE A 118 -4.04 13.36 -7.15
CA ILE A 118 -3.90 11.95 -6.74
C ILE A 118 -5.06 11.11 -7.31
N ARG A 119 -6.31 11.54 -7.08
CA ARG A 119 -7.49 10.80 -7.57
C ARG A 119 -7.48 10.56 -9.08
N LYS A 120 -6.95 11.50 -9.87
CA LYS A 120 -6.76 11.33 -11.32
C LYS A 120 -5.72 10.24 -11.68
N LYS A 121 -4.85 9.83 -10.76
CA LYS A 121 -3.87 8.75 -10.99
C LYS A 121 -4.42 7.36 -10.64
N LEU A 122 -5.55 7.30 -9.92
CA LEU A 122 -6.22 6.06 -9.51
C LEU A 122 -7.22 5.54 -10.55
N LYS A 123 -7.42 6.30 -11.62
CA LYS A 123 -8.34 5.95 -12.72
C LYS A 123 -7.63 5.20 -13.83
#